data_ddbf55b3b0130424ddbe182bff125d0f
#
_entry.id   ddbf55b3b0130424ddbe182bff125d0f
#
_cell.length_a   1.000
_cell.length_b   1.000
_cell.length_c   1.000
_cell.angle_alpha   90.00
_cell.angle_beta   90.00
_cell.angle_gamma   90.00
#
_symmetry.space_group_name_H-M   'P 1'
#
loop_
_entity.id
_entity.type
_entity.pdbx_description
1 polymer ?
#
loop_
_entity_poly.entity_id
_entity_poly.type
_entity_poly.pdbx_seq_one_letter_code
_entity_poly.pdbx_strand_id
1 'polypeptide(L)'
;QGEAPEDGWRAVVAITRGGMAPAMIVTRELDIRVVDTISVKSYNHQTQSEPRVIKSPDMEIVGDGDGVLIVDDLVDTGKTLEVVRKHMPKAHVATVYGKPMGRDMVDTYVTEVSQDTWIFFPWDMALQYVEPYRGA
;
A
#
# COMPACT_ATOMS: atom_id res chain seq x y z
N GLN A 1 9.57 11.09 -6.53
CA GLN A 1 10.51 12.15 -6.17
C GLN A 1 10.14 13.50 -6.78
N GLY A 2 10.03 13.59 -8.11
CA GLY A 2 9.63 14.82 -8.76
C GLY A 2 8.20 15.26 -8.48
N GLU A 3 7.41 14.42 -7.82
CA GLU A 3 6.00 14.65 -7.53
C GLU A 3 5.75 14.96 -6.05
N ALA A 4 6.81 14.99 -5.24
CA ALA A 4 6.68 15.29 -3.83
C ALA A 4 6.19 16.73 -3.63
N PRO A 5 5.35 16.99 -2.61
CA PRO A 5 4.98 18.35 -2.26
C PRO A 5 6.21 19.20 -1.91
N GLU A 6 6.09 20.52 -2.11
CA GLU A 6 7.18 21.46 -1.82
C GLU A 6 7.71 21.32 -0.41
N ASP A 7 6.81 21.10 0.55
CA ASP A 7 7.14 20.93 1.96
C ASP A 7 7.43 19.47 2.34
N GLY A 8 7.53 18.59 1.35
CA GLY A 8 7.69 17.16 1.57
C GLY A 8 6.39 16.47 1.97
N TRP A 9 6.47 15.15 2.14
CA TRP A 9 5.33 14.35 2.58
C TRP A 9 5.12 14.52 4.08
N ARG A 10 3.89 14.82 4.50
CA ARG A 10 3.58 15.02 5.93
C ARG A 10 3.20 13.73 6.64
N ALA A 11 2.80 12.70 5.92
CA ALA A 11 2.41 11.42 6.49
C ALA A 11 2.46 10.32 5.44
N VAL A 12 2.65 9.08 5.92
CA VAL A 12 2.49 7.88 5.11
C VAL A 12 1.35 7.05 5.69
N VAL A 13 0.52 6.51 4.81
CA VAL A 13 -0.52 5.56 5.18
C VAL A 13 -0.23 4.24 4.47
N ALA A 14 0.02 3.19 5.24
CA ALA A 14 0.23 1.86 4.70
C ALA A 14 -1.10 1.14 4.54
N ILE A 15 -1.31 0.52 3.39
CA ILE A 15 -2.44 -0.38 3.20
C ILE A 15 -2.05 -1.73 3.79
N THR A 16 -2.73 -2.13 4.86
CA THR A 16 -2.37 -3.35 5.55
C THR A 16 -2.88 -4.58 4.78
N ARG A 17 -2.21 -5.68 4.86
CA ARG A 17 -0.93 -5.84 5.55
C ARG A 17 0.25 -5.65 4.59
N GLY A 18 0.04 -5.87 3.29
CA GLY A 18 1.11 -5.90 2.29
C GLY A 18 1.93 -4.63 2.20
N GLY A 19 1.32 -3.48 2.43
CA GLY A 19 2.00 -2.19 2.37
C GLY A 19 2.86 -1.85 3.58
N MET A 20 2.76 -2.62 4.66
CA MET A 20 3.48 -2.28 5.91
C MET A 20 4.99 -2.36 5.76
N ALA A 21 5.51 -3.40 5.09
CA ALA A 21 6.95 -3.54 4.91
C ALA A 21 7.52 -2.46 3.96
N PRO A 22 6.94 -2.23 2.77
CA PRO A 22 7.39 -1.12 1.92
C PRO A 22 7.25 0.25 2.61
N ALA A 23 6.18 0.47 3.38
CA ALA A 23 5.98 1.72 4.09
C ALA A 23 7.08 1.98 5.11
N MET A 24 7.51 0.96 5.84
CA MET A 24 8.61 1.08 6.78
C MET A 24 9.88 1.56 6.08
N ILE A 25 10.20 0.99 4.94
CA ILE A 25 11.39 1.36 4.17
C ILE A 25 11.27 2.80 3.66
N VAL A 26 10.14 3.12 3.04
CA VAL A 26 9.90 4.44 2.46
C VAL A 26 9.95 5.55 3.52
N THR A 27 9.34 5.31 4.67
CA THR A 27 9.32 6.31 5.75
C THR A 27 10.71 6.61 6.29
N ARG A 28 11.56 5.60 6.33
CA ARG A 28 12.95 5.81 6.77
C ARG A 28 13.78 6.53 5.71
N GLU A 29 13.62 6.14 4.45
CA GLU A 29 14.37 6.77 3.36
C GLU A 29 13.99 8.23 3.15
N LEU A 30 12.72 8.57 3.34
CA LEU A 30 12.21 9.92 3.16
C LEU A 30 12.11 10.71 4.47
N ASP A 31 12.52 10.11 5.58
CA ASP A 31 12.45 10.70 6.92
C ASP A 31 11.05 11.23 7.27
N ILE A 32 10.05 10.39 7.04
CA ILE A 32 8.67 10.69 7.37
C ILE A 32 8.33 9.98 8.67
N ARG A 33 7.95 10.73 9.69
CA ARG A 33 7.73 10.18 11.04
C ARG A 33 6.27 9.86 11.34
N VAL A 34 5.35 10.49 10.64
CA VAL A 34 3.93 10.24 10.86
C VAL A 34 3.51 9.11 9.94
N VAL A 35 3.17 7.97 10.53
CA VAL A 35 2.79 6.76 9.80
C VAL A 35 1.48 6.24 10.38
N ASP A 36 0.52 6.00 9.52
CA ASP A 36 -0.76 5.41 9.89
C ASP A 36 -1.07 4.25 8.96
N THR A 37 -2.17 3.59 9.17
CA THR A 37 -2.60 2.45 8.37
C THR A 37 -4.06 2.59 7.97
N ILE A 38 -4.38 2.00 6.83
CA ILE A 38 -5.76 1.74 6.44
C ILE A 38 -5.88 0.24 6.15
N SER A 39 -6.89 -0.39 6.74
CA SER A 39 -7.10 -1.82 6.57
C SER A 39 -8.35 -2.05 5.74
N VAL A 40 -8.20 -2.80 4.66
CA VAL A 40 -9.28 -3.11 3.73
C VAL A 40 -9.40 -4.63 3.66
N LYS A 41 -10.63 -5.11 3.75
CA LYS A 41 -10.93 -6.53 3.64
C LYS A 41 -11.95 -6.74 2.54
N SER A 42 -11.70 -7.75 1.72
CA SER A 42 -12.65 -8.13 0.66
C SER A 42 -13.68 -9.10 1.21
N TYR A 43 -14.94 -8.79 0.94
CA TYR A 43 -16.06 -9.68 1.26
C TYR A 43 -16.59 -10.28 -0.03
N ASN A 44 -16.60 -11.60 -0.11
CA ASN A 44 -17.08 -12.31 -1.28
C ASN A 44 -18.57 -12.59 -1.14
N HIS A 45 -19.36 -12.02 -2.04
CA HIS A 45 -20.76 -12.36 -2.19
C HIS A 45 -20.92 -13.12 -3.51
N GLN A 46 -21.06 -14.45 -3.40
CA GLN A 46 -21.14 -15.34 -4.57
C GLN A 46 -19.88 -15.18 -5.46
N THR A 47 -20.00 -14.51 -6.59
CA THR A 47 -18.90 -14.34 -7.54
C THR A 47 -18.25 -12.98 -7.47
N GLN A 48 -18.72 -12.08 -6.60
CA GLN A 48 -18.20 -10.71 -6.51
C GLN A 48 -17.46 -10.49 -5.22
N SER A 49 -16.31 -9.80 -5.34
CA SER A 49 -15.52 -9.37 -4.22
C SER A 49 -15.76 -7.88 -3.99
N GLU A 50 -16.21 -7.51 -2.79
CA GLU A 50 -16.38 -6.11 -2.40
C GLU A 50 -15.38 -5.74 -1.31
N PRO A 51 -14.42 -4.85 -1.60
CA PRO A 51 -13.52 -4.38 -0.56
C PRO A 51 -14.22 -3.39 0.36
N ARG A 52 -13.97 -3.52 1.66
CA ARG A 52 -14.49 -2.60 2.68
C ARG A 52 -13.38 -2.19 3.62
N VAL A 53 -13.43 -0.93 4.04
CA VAL A 53 -12.50 -0.42 5.03
C VAL A 53 -12.95 -0.92 6.40
N ILE A 54 -12.08 -1.67 7.08
CA ILE A 54 -12.35 -2.18 8.42
C ILE A 54 -11.57 -1.41 9.49
N LYS A 55 -10.58 -0.62 9.10
CA LYS A 55 -9.84 0.29 9.99
C LYS A 55 -9.45 1.51 9.17
N SER A 56 -9.94 2.68 9.56
CA SER A 56 -9.60 3.95 8.92
C SER A 56 -8.36 4.57 9.54
N PRO A 57 -7.59 5.36 8.78
CA PRO A 57 -6.54 6.17 9.40
C PRO A 57 -7.17 7.28 10.25
N ASP A 58 -6.34 7.94 11.04
CA ASP A 58 -6.78 9.12 11.79
C ASP A 58 -7.06 10.26 10.81
N MET A 59 -8.32 10.59 10.65
CA MET A 59 -8.74 11.59 9.65
C MET A 59 -8.31 13.00 10.04
N GLU A 60 -7.99 13.26 11.29
CA GLU A 60 -7.40 14.55 11.70
C GLU A 60 -5.96 14.66 11.16
N ILE A 61 -5.27 13.55 11.03
CA ILE A 61 -3.91 13.52 10.50
C ILE A 61 -3.93 13.59 8.98
N VAL A 62 -4.72 12.73 8.33
CA VAL A 62 -4.66 12.58 6.87
C VAL A 62 -5.57 13.54 6.10
N GLY A 63 -6.67 13.97 6.70
CA GLY A 63 -7.63 14.86 6.02
C GLY A 63 -8.11 14.27 4.70
N ASP A 64 -8.04 15.07 3.65
CA ASP A 64 -8.41 14.64 2.28
C ASP A 64 -7.27 13.92 1.56
N GLY A 65 -6.14 13.76 2.21
CA GLY A 65 -4.97 13.08 1.66
C GLY A 65 -3.91 14.00 1.07
N ASP A 66 -4.14 15.29 1.02
CA ASP A 66 -3.14 16.23 0.50
C ASP A 66 -1.85 16.13 1.32
N GLY A 67 -0.72 15.93 0.65
CA GLY A 67 0.58 15.72 1.31
C GLY A 67 0.76 14.34 1.94
N VAL A 68 -0.16 13.42 1.71
CA VAL A 68 -0.11 12.05 2.24
C VAL A 68 0.31 11.08 1.15
N LEU A 69 1.24 10.20 1.48
CA LEU A 69 1.71 9.13 0.61
C LEU A 69 1.09 7.82 1.07
N ILE A 70 0.30 7.20 0.21
CA ILE A 70 -0.27 5.87 0.47
C ILE A 70 0.65 4.84 -0.15
N VAL A 71 0.99 3.80 0.60
CA VAL A 71 1.93 2.76 0.16
C VAL A 71 1.28 1.39 0.25
N ASP A 72 1.42 0.62 -0.83
CA ASP A 72 1.06 -0.79 -0.88
C ASP A 72 2.16 -1.57 -1.59
N ASP A 73 2.14 -2.89 -1.48
CA ASP A 73 3.12 -3.75 -2.14
C ASP A 73 2.86 -3.86 -3.64
N LEU A 74 1.60 -4.07 -4.02
CA LEU A 74 1.24 -4.15 -5.43
C LEU A 74 -0.21 -3.68 -5.65
N VAL A 75 -0.49 -3.25 -6.87
CA VAL A 75 -1.86 -3.05 -7.33
C VAL A 75 -2.19 -4.13 -8.34
N ASP A 76 -3.30 -4.85 -8.12
CA ASP A 76 -3.77 -5.91 -9.01
C ASP A 76 -4.87 -5.36 -9.95
N THR A 77 -6.11 -5.34 -9.49
CA THR A 77 -7.24 -4.81 -10.28
C THR A 77 -7.55 -3.35 -9.97
N GLY A 78 -7.06 -2.85 -8.84
CA GLY A 78 -7.33 -1.49 -8.39
C GLY A 78 -8.58 -1.35 -7.52
N LYS A 79 -9.30 -2.41 -7.23
CA LYS A 79 -10.53 -2.34 -6.44
C LYS A 79 -10.29 -1.83 -5.02
N THR A 80 -9.22 -2.27 -4.39
CA THR A 80 -8.83 -1.79 -3.06
C THR A 80 -8.55 -0.29 -3.09
N LEU A 81 -7.83 0.16 -4.11
CA LEU A 81 -7.48 1.57 -4.24
C LEU A 81 -8.67 2.47 -4.52
N GLU A 82 -9.70 1.97 -5.20
CA GLU A 82 -10.94 2.73 -5.38
C GLU A 82 -11.53 3.13 -4.03
N VAL A 83 -11.57 2.19 -3.09
CA VAL A 83 -12.11 2.43 -1.75
C VAL A 83 -11.19 3.37 -0.96
N VAL A 84 -9.89 3.14 -1.03
CA VAL A 84 -8.89 3.95 -0.33
C VAL A 84 -8.92 5.40 -0.81
N ARG A 85 -9.01 5.61 -2.13
CA ARG A 85 -9.06 6.95 -2.71
C ARG A 85 -10.33 7.72 -2.34
N LYS A 86 -11.43 7.03 -2.03
CA LYS A 86 -12.63 7.69 -1.53
C LYS A 86 -12.39 8.32 -0.15
N HIS A 87 -11.53 7.72 0.64
CA HIS A 87 -11.17 8.25 1.95
C HIS A 87 -10.15 9.39 1.86
N MET A 88 -9.24 9.30 0.89
CA MET A 88 -8.14 10.25 0.75
C MET A 88 -7.96 10.61 -0.74
N PRO A 89 -8.90 11.38 -1.31
CA PRO A 89 -8.90 11.61 -2.77
C PRO A 89 -7.69 12.38 -3.29
N LYS A 90 -7.03 13.14 -2.44
CA LYS A 90 -5.85 13.93 -2.86
C LYS A 90 -4.52 13.27 -2.52
N ALA A 91 -4.54 12.06 -1.96
CA ALA A 91 -3.30 11.37 -1.62
C ALA A 91 -2.59 10.86 -2.87
N HIS A 92 -1.27 10.77 -2.76
CA HIS A 92 -0.43 10.14 -3.78
C HIS A 92 -0.28 8.67 -3.44
N VAL A 93 -0.56 7.78 -4.37
CA VAL A 93 -0.47 6.33 -4.16
C VAL A 93 0.78 5.79 -4.83
N ALA A 94 1.58 5.05 -4.07
CA ALA A 94 2.77 4.39 -4.55
C ALA A 94 2.73 2.90 -4.22
N THR A 95 3.11 2.07 -5.19
CA THR A 95 3.24 0.62 -5.00
C THR A 95 4.59 0.15 -5.54
N VAL A 96 5.03 -1.02 -5.07
CA VAL A 96 6.26 -1.62 -5.59
C VAL A 96 6.00 -2.16 -6.99
N TYR A 97 4.89 -2.89 -7.16
CA TYR A 97 4.53 -3.45 -8.46
C TYR A 97 3.16 -2.97 -8.91
N GLY A 98 3.01 -2.82 -10.22
CA GLY A 98 1.73 -2.49 -10.83
C GLY A 98 1.37 -3.49 -11.92
N LYS A 99 0.16 -4.03 -11.85
CA LYS A 99 -0.40 -4.85 -12.92
C LYS A 99 -1.26 -3.99 -13.84
N PRO A 100 -1.40 -4.36 -15.12
CA PRO A 100 -2.08 -3.51 -16.11
C PRO A 100 -3.48 -3.07 -15.73
N MET A 101 -4.28 -3.93 -15.08
CA MET A 101 -5.66 -3.58 -14.73
C MET A 101 -5.76 -2.56 -13.61
N GLY A 102 -4.73 -2.39 -12.80
CA GLY A 102 -4.76 -1.51 -11.64
C GLY A 102 -3.80 -0.34 -11.69
N ARG A 103 -2.84 -0.34 -12.62
CA ARG A 103 -1.77 0.67 -12.64
C ARG A 103 -2.28 2.11 -12.79
N ASP A 104 -3.43 2.30 -13.43
CA ASP A 104 -3.99 3.64 -13.60
C ASP A 104 -4.50 4.24 -12.29
N MET A 105 -4.69 3.41 -11.27
CA MET A 105 -5.09 3.86 -9.94
C MET A 105 -3.91 4.29 -9.08
N VAL A 106 -2.68 4.09 -9.56
CA VAL A 106 -1.44 4.33 -8.83
C VAL A 106 -0.72 5.50 -9.49
N ASP A 107 -0.19 6.41 -8.67
CA ASP A 107 0.58 7.56 -9.17
C ASP A 107 2.03 7.18 -9.44
N THR A 108 2.59 6.29 -8.63
CA THR A 108 3.97 5.84 -8.77
C THR A 108 4.08 4.35 -8.52
N TYR A 109 4.74 3.62 -9.41
CA TYR A 109 5.12 2.23 -9.16
C TYR A 109 6.53 1.98 -9.68
N VAL A 110 7.21 0.99 -9.08
CA VAL A 110 8.61 0.73 -9.42
C VAL A 110 8.71 -0.15 -10.67
N THR A 111 7.93 -1.22 -10.72
CA THR A 111 8.01 -2.19 -11.81
C THR A 111 6.62 -2.65 -12.22
N GLU A 112 6.38 -2.70 -13.52
CA GLU A 112 5.17 -3.30 -14.08
C GLU A 112 5.36 -4.82 -14.22
N VAL A 113 4.33 -5.58 -13.87
CA VAL A 113 4.29 -7.03 -14.04
C VAL A 113 3.02 -7.41 -14.78
N SER A 114 3.01 -8.58 -15.41
CA SER A 114 1.84 -9.04 -16.14
C SER A 114 0.67 -9.34 -15.20
N GLN A 115 -0.56 -9.29 -15.73
CA GLN A 115 -1.76 -9.55 -14.93
C GLN A 115 -1.77 -10.96 -14.35
N ASP A 116 -1.17 -11.92 -15.04
CA ASP A 116 -1.12 -13.32 -14.63
C ASP A 116 -0.02 -13.63 -13.62
N THR A 117 0.85 -12.67 -13.33
CA THR A 117 1.97 -12.90 -12.43
C THR A 117 1.50 -12.98 -10.99
N TRP A 118 1.92 -14.03 -10.30
CA TRP A 118 1.76 -14.13 -8.85
C TRP A 118 3.08 -13.77 -8.18
N ILE A 119 3.03 -12.81 -7.27
CA ILE A 119 4.24 -12.34 -6.58
C ILE A 119 4.20 -12.79 -5.14
N PHE A 120 5.27 -13.47 -4.71
CA PHE A 120 5.49 -13.80 -3.31
C PHE A 120 6.48 -12.80 -2.72
N PHE A 121 6.00 -12.00 -1.77
CA PHE A 121 6.88 -11.15 -1.00
C PHE A 121 7.36 -11.90 0.24
N PRO A 122 8.52 -11.54 0.80
CA PRO A 122 9.00 -12.19 2.02
C PRO A 122 7.99 -12.13 3.17
N TRP A 123 7.22 -11.07 3.26
CA TRP A 123 6.22 -10.88 4.31
C TRP A 123 4.90 -11.61 4.07
N ASP A 124 4.73 -12.23 2.90
CA ASP A 124 3.53 -13.03 2.58
C ASP A 124 3.64 -14.46 3.06
N MET A 125 4.83 -14.90 3.42
CA MET A 125 5.07 -16.29 3.77
C MET A 125 4.39 -16.66 5.08
N ALA A 126 3.73 -17.81 5.09
CA ALA A 126 3.19 -18.37 6.33
C ALA A 126 4.33 -18.77 7.27
N LEU A 127 4.04 -18.74 8.56
CA LEU A 127 5.02 -19.20 9.54
C LEU A 127 5.39 -20.66 9.30
N GLN A 128 6.67 -20.91 9.15
CA GLN A 128 7.21 -22.25 8.97
C GLN A 128 8.38 -22.43 9.91
N TYR A 129 8.54 -23.68 10.41
CA TYR A 129 9.72 -23.98 11.19
C TYR A 129 10.94 -23.99 10.27
N VAL A 130 11.93 -23.22 10.65
CA VAL A 130 13.23 -23.20 9.97
C VAL A 130 14.28 -23.43 11.04
N GLU A 131 15.17 -24.38 10.80
CA GLU A 131 16.27 -24.61 11.76
C GLU A 131 17.10 -23.34 11.91
N PRO A 132 17.42 -22.96 13.14
CA PRO A 132 18.27 -21.79 13.36
C PRO A 132 19.64 -22.00 12.71
N TYR A 133 20.17 -20.92 12.13
CA TYR A 133 21.53 -20.93 11.61
C TYR A 133 22.51 -21.10 12.78
N ARG A 134 23.39 -22.12 12.67
CA ARG A 134 24.33 -22.45 13.76
C ARG A 134 25.74 -21.97 13.51
N GLY A 135 25.93 -21.13 12.53
CA GLY A 135 27.25 -20.63 12.20
C GLY A 135 28.11 -21.66 11.45
N ALA A 136 29.24 -21.23 11.01
CA ALA A 136 30.20 -22.07 10.31
C ALA A 136 31.43 -22.29 11.15
#